data_221b5471784c2bfc9ee9eed4386925e0
#
_entry.id   221b5471784c2bfc9ee9eed4386925e0
#
_cell.length_a   1.000
_cell.length_b   1.000
_cell.length_c   1.000
_cell.angle_alpha   90.00
_cell.angle_beta   90.00
_cell.angle_gamma   90.00
#
_symmetry.space_group_name_H-M   'P 1'
#
loop_
_entity.id
_entity.type
_entity.pdbx_description
1 polymer ?
#
loop_
_entity_poly.entity_id
_entity_poly.type
_entity_poly.pdbx_seq_one_letter_code
_entity_poly.pdbx_strand_id
1 'polypeptide(L)'
;MNKYKQQVIDFFDRRTNYDREGTRHPCEAKRLLESVPIQPGQKILDLATGTGLVAIAAAQQVGDEGSVVGVDLSSGMLQQARQKIIGLGLKNLELIQADVELINFAQESFDVIFCCSAITYLSNLPQALYNCHQWLKPQGYLAFTCPAETAYLAAIQIKVCKSVLGSFLPHINEPLGSPEKCHKMLQQAGLRDIKLEIEVSGEYLPLNHVWVDWSGNGFYPRGNPLANLSTEQLAKLKTEYRLEIEKLRTKQGIWYDRTTFFVQARK
;
A
#
# COMPACT_ATOMS: atom_id res chain seq x y z
N MET A 1 -6.85 -11.43 16.31
CA MET A 1 -6.11 -10.94 15.11
C MET A 1 -5.85 -12.15 14.21
N ASN A 2 -6.04 -12.04 12.89
CA ASN A 2 -5.81 -13.16 11.99
C ASN A 2 -4.30 -13.33 11.67
N LYS A 3 -3.90 -14.52 11.23
CA LYS A 3 -2.50 -14.87 10.93
C LYS A 3 -1.85 -13.93 9.90
N TYR A 4 -2.63 -13.47 8.91
CA TYR A 4 -2.14 -12.55 7.88
C TYR A 4 -1.75 -11.19 8.47
N LYS A 5 -2.61 -10.59 9.31
CA LYS A 5 -2.32 -9.29 9.94
C LYS A 5 -1.11 -9.38 10.89
N GLN A 6 -0.95 -10.50 11.60
CA GLN A 6 0.26 -10.73 12.39
C GLN A 6 1.51 -10.77 11.51
N GLN A 7 1.46 -11.44 10.36
CA GLN A 7 2.56 -11.46 9.40
C GLN A 7 2.93 -10.04 8.91
N VAL A 8 1.95 -9.18 8.67
CA VAL A 8 2.17 -7.79 8.27
C VAL A 8 2.86 -7.02 9.41
N ILE A 9 2.36 -7.12 10.64
CA ILE A 9 2.95 -6.48 11.81
C ILE A 9 4.41 -6.92 11.99
N ASP A 10 4.66 -8.23 12.03
CA ASP A 10 6.00 -8.79 12.24
C ASP A 10 6.99 -8.36 11.16
N PHE A 11 6.51 -8.16 9.93
CA PHE A 11 7.35 -7.67 8.83
C PHE A 11 7.73 -6.20 9.02
N PHE A 12 6.77 -5.34 9.34
CA PHE A 12 7.02 -3.91 9.48
C PHE A 12 7.72 -3.57 10.81
N ASP A 13 7.40 -4.23 11.92
CA ASP A 13 8.05 -4.00 13.22
C ASP A 13 9.57 -4.26 13.19
N ARG A 14 10.04 -5.14 12.30
CA ARG A 14 11.48 -5.41 12.12
C ARG A 14 12.23 -4.33 11.34
N ARG A 15 11.54 -3.39 10.70
CA ARG A 15 12.14 -2.35 9.84
C ARG A 15 12.42 -1.08 10.66
N THR A 16 13.56 -1.05 11.32
CA THR A 16 13.92 0.02 12.27
C THR A 16 14.42 1.31 11.61
N ASN A 17 14.69 1.30 10.30
CA ASN A 17 15.17 2.45 9.52
C ASN A 17 14.38 2.64 8.22
N TYR A 18 13.08 2.44 8.28
CA TYR A 18 12.19 2.42 7.11
C TYR A 18 12.39 3.59 6.14
N ASP A 19 12.46 4.82 6.64
CA ASP A 19 12.62 6.02 5.81
C ASP A 19 13.98 6.11 5.10
N ARG A 20 14.97 5.32 5.53
CA ARG A 20 16.32 5.28 4.98
C ARG A 20 16.59 4.06 4.10
N GLU A 21 15.61 3.19 3.91
CA GLU A 21 15.72 2.01 3.05
C GLU A 21 15.64 2.34 1.54
N GLY A 22 15.73 3.62 1.20
CA GLY A 22 15.70 4.16 -0.16
C GLY A 22 14.91 5.45 -0.23
N THR A 23 14.85 6.05 -1.42
CA THR A 23 14.15 7.32 -1.64
C THR A 23 12.70 7.14 -2.05
N ARG A 24 12.29 5.94 -2.40
CA ARG A 24 10.97 5.66 -2.98
C ARG A 24 9.82 6.08 -2.06
N HIS A 25 9.77 5.58 -0.83
CA HIS A 25 8.65 5.87 0.08
C HIS A 25 8.55 7.35 0.45
N PRO A 26 9.65 8.06 0.77
CA PRO A 26 9.60 9.52 0.94
C PRO A 26 9.13 10.28 -0.30
N CYS A 27 9.56 9.87 -1.51
CA CYS A 27 9.12 10.50 -2.76
C CYS A 27 7.63 10.23 -3.05
N GLU A 28 7.16 8.99 -2.87
CA GLU A 28 5.73 8.64 -3.01
C GLU A 28 4.86 9.43 -2.03
N ALA A 29 5.26 9.52 -0.75
CA ALA A 29 4.54 10.28 0.26
C ALA A 29 4.44 11.76 -0.09
N LYS A 30 5.55 12.38 -0.49
CA LYS A 30 5.58 13.78 -0.93
C LYS A 30 4.64 14.01 -2.12
N ARG A 31 4.76 13.21 -3.17
CA ARG A 31 3.93 13.35 -4.37
C ARG A 31 2.45 13.11 -4.08
N LEU A 32 2.12 12.15 -3.23
CA LEU A 32 0.74 11.89 -2.84
C LEU A 32 0.14 13.10 -2.10
N LEU A 33 0.90 13.72 -1.20
CA LEU A 33 0.49 14.95 -0.52
C LEU A 33 0.23 16.10 -1.51
N GLU A 34 1.10 16.27 -2.50
CA GLU A 34 1.00 17.31 -3.53
C GLU A 34 -0.18 17.07 -4.50
N SER A 35 -0.74 15.85 -4.55
CA SER A 35 -1.86 15.52 -5.45
C SER A 35 -3.20 16.11 -5.00
N VAL A 36 -3.35 16.50 -3.73
CA VAL A 36 -4.59 17.07 -3.15
C VAL A 36 -4.32 18.44 -2.55
N PRO A 37 -5.24 19.40 -2.70
CA PRO A 37 -5.09 20.73 -2.11
C PRO A 37 -5.34 20.68 -0.60
N ILE A 38 -4.28 20.62 0.21
CA ILE A 38 -4.37 20.73 1.66
C ILE A 38 -4.45 22.21 2.04
N GLN A 39 -5.40 22.53 2.94
CA GLN A 39 -5.61 23.88 3.44
C GLN A 39 -5.37 23.97 4.96
N PRO A 40 -4.89 25.11 5.49
CA PRO A 40 -4.83 25.33 6.93
C PRO A 40 -6.19 25.07 7.61
N GLY A 41 -6.15 24.50 8.81
CA GLY A 41 -7.36 24.21 9.59
C GLY A 41 -8.08 22.91 9.24
N GLN A 42 -7.67 22.20 8.19
CA GLN A 42 -8.28 20.91 7.79
C GLN A 42 -8.01 19.78 8.79
N LYS A 43 -8.95 18.81 8.81
CA LYS A 43 -8.82 17.56 9.54
C LYS A 43 -8.44 16.44 8.58
N ILE A 44 -7.30 15.80 8.81
CA ILE A 44 -6.74 14.78 7.93
C ILE A 44 -6.62 13.43 8.64
N LEU A 45 -6.91 12.35 7.94
CA LEU A 45 -6.68 10.97 8.38
C LEU A 45 -5.62 10.33 7.47
N ASP A 46 -4.60 9.72 8.07
CA ASP A 46 -3.58 8.94 7.37
C ASP A 46 -3.68 7.47 7.78
N LEU A 47 -4.23 6.65 6.89
CA LEU A 47 -4.44 5.21 7.10
C LEU A 47 -3.17 4.44 6.78
N ALA A 48 -2.78 3.54 7.69
CA ALA A 48 -1.50 2.83 7.68
C ALA A 48 -0.33 3.83 7.58
N THR A 49 -0.32 4.79 8.49
CA THR A 49 0.59 5.95 8.52
C THR A 49 2.07 5.58 8.61
N GLY A 50 2.38 4.36 9.04
CA GLY A 50 3.75 3.84 9.20
C GLY A 50 4.59 4.74 10.10
N THR A 51 5.71 5.21 9.55
CA THR A 51 6.62 6.14 10.24
C THR A 51 6.15 7.60 10.17
N GLY A 52 4.93 7.87 9.66
CA GLY A 52 4.33 9.19 9.60
C GLY A 52 4.82 10.08 8.45
N LEU A 53 5.31 9.52 7.34
CA LEU A 53 5.80 10.32 6.21
C LEU A 53 4.75 11.28 5.66
N VAL A 54 3.50 10.82 5.51
CA VAL A 54 2.37 11.67 5.07
C VAL A 54 1.83 12.48 6.24
N ALA A 55 1.52 11.83 7.38
CA ALA A 55 0.87 12.47 8.52
C ALA A 55 1.67 13.67 9.07
N ILE A 56 2.99 13.55 9.19
CA ILE A 56 3.85 14.62 9.70
C ILE A 56 3.85 15.83 8.75
N ALA A 57 4.00 15.58 7.45
CA ALA A 57 4.00 16.64 6.46
C ALA A 57 2.60 17.30 6.33
N ALA A 58 1.53 16.50 6.44
CA ALA A 58 0.16 17.02 6.50
C ALA A 58 -0.07 17.89 7.73
N ALA A 59 0.41 17.48 8.92
CA ALA A 59 0.27 18.24 10.17
C ALA A 59 0.97 19.61 10.08
N GLN A 60 2.13 19.68 9.43
CA GLN A 60 2.82 20.94 9.18
C GLN A 60 2.04 21.86 8.23
N GLN A 61 1.35 21.30 7.21
CA GLN A 61 0.58 22.08 6.24
C GLN A 61 -0.73 22.61 6.79
N VAL A 62 -1.45 21.81 7.58
CA VAL A 62 -2.74 22.25 8.17
C VAL A 62 -2.55 23.24 9.33
N GLY A 63 -1.35 23.32 9.90
CA GLY A 63 -1.02 24.26 10.99
C GLY A 63 -1.78 23.99 12.29
N ASP A 64 -1.65 24.87 13.27
CA ASP A 64 -2.16 24.69 14.62
C ASP A 64 -3.70 24.60 14.71
N GLU A 65 -4.41 25.22 13.77
CA GLU A 65 -5.88 25.18 13.68
C GLU A 65 -6.40 23.88 13.04
N GLY A 66 -5.54 23.11 12.37
CA GLY A 66 -5.87 21.81 11.80
C GLY A 66 -5.48 20.66 12.69
N SER A 67 -5.88 19.46 12.32
CA SER A 67 -5.52 18.25 13.04
C SER A 67 -5.30 17.07 12.11
N VAL A 68 -4.38 16.18 12.48
CA VAL A 68 -4.11 14.94 11.75
C VAL A 68 -4.23 13.74 12.68
N VAL A 69 -4.83 12.67 12.19
CA VAL A 69 -4.86 11.37 12.86
C VAL A 69 -4.12 10.38 11.99
N GLY A 70 -3.08 9.75 12.52
CA GLY A 70 -2.35 8.65 11.87
C GLY A 70 -2.70 7.31 12.52
N VAL A 71 -3.12 6.33 11.73
CA VAL A 71 -3.48 4.99 12.23
C VAL A 71 -2.55 3.95 11.64
N ASP A 72 -2.01 3.06 12.46
CA ASP A 72 -1.21 1.92 11.98
C ASP A 72 -1.35 0.70 12.91
N LEU A 73 -1.17 -0.49 12.36
CA LEU A 73 -1.13 -1.74 13.12
C LEU A 73 0.22 -1.95 13.82
N SER A 74 1.31 -1.50 13.21
CA SER A 74 2.69 -1.73 13.65
C SER A 74 3.08 -0.77 14.76
N SER A 75 3.32 -1.31 15.94
CA SER A 75 3.83 -0.51 17.07
C SER A 75 5.25 0.02 16.80
N GLY A 76 6.08 -0.74 16.09
CA GLY A 76 7.44 -0.34 15.72
C GLY A 76 7.47 0.83 14.75
N MET A 77 6.54 0.86 13.77
CA MET A 77 6.37 2.00 12.87
C MET A 77 5.92 3.24 13.63
N LEU A 78 4.87 3.11 14.46
CA LEU A 78 4.36 4.24 15.27
C LEU A 78 5.40 4.77 16.25
N GLN A 79 6.29 3.93 16.78
CA GLN A 79 7.38 4.38 17.63
C GLN A 79 8.34 5.31 16.88
N GLN A 80 8.71 4.96 15.64
CA GLN A 80 9.53 5.83 14.79
C GLN A 80 8.82 7.15 14.47
N ALA A 81 7.50 7.10 14.19
CA ALA A 81 6.69 8.29 13.97
C ALA A 81 6.67 9.20 15.20
N ARG A 82 6.41 8.66 16.41
CA ARG A 82 6.39 9.42 17.68
C ARG A 82 7.72 10.14 17.94
N GLN A 83 8.86 9.49 17.68
CA GLN A 83 10.17 10.12 17.85
C GLN A 83 10.34 11.36 16.97
N LYS A 84 9.88 11.28 15.71
CA LYS A 84 9.92 12.41 14.77
C LYS A 84 8.96 13.54 15.21
N ILE A 85 7.74 13.20 15.61
CA ILE A 85 6.72 14.16 16.07
C ILE A 85 7.24 14.96 17.27
N ILE A 86 7.84 14.28 18.26
CA ILE A 86 8.46 14.91 19.44
C ILE A 86 9.61 15.83 19.01
N GLY A 87 10.50 15.34 18.14
CA GLY A 87 11.64 16.12 17.65
C GLY A 87 11.25 17.39 16.87
N LEU A 88 10.08 17.39 16.24
CA LEU A 88 9.52 18.52 15.49
C LEU A 88 8.60 19.41 16.34
N GLY A 89 8.26 19.00 17.57
CA GLY A 89 7.36 19.73 18.45
C GLY A 89 5.91 19.81 17.96
N LEU A 90 5.47 18.90 17.11
CA LEU A 90 4.10 18.88 16.58
C LEU A 90 3.10 18.51 17.66
N LYS A 91 2.02 19.30 17.78
CA LYS A 91 0.95 19.10 18.77
C LYS A 91 -0.39 18.73 18.14
N ASN A 92 -0.52 18.85 16.84
CA ASN A 92 -1.73 18.67 16.06
C ASN A 92 -1.78 17.33 15.32
N LEU A 93 -0.94 16.34 15.72
CA LEU A 93 -0.89 15.00 15.16
C LEU A 93 -1.03 13.94 16.26
N GLU A 94 -2.13 13.19 16.20
CA GLU A 94 -2.40 12.03 17.04
C GLU A 94 -2.04 10.73 16.32
N LEU A 95 -1.44 9.77 17.04
CA LEU A 95 -1.15 8.43 16.51
C LEU A 95 -1.94 7.36 17.26
N ILE A 96 -2.70 6.57 16.51
CA ILE A 96 -3.55 5.49 17.04
C ILE A 96 -3.00 4.15 16.55
N GLN A 97 -2.69 3.24 17.48
CA GLN A 97 -2.37 1.86 17.13
C GLN A 97 -3.67 1.07 16.99
N ALA A 98 -4.10 0.83 15.76
CA ALA A 98 -5.33 0.10 15.46
C ALA A 98 -5.31 -0.52 14.06
N ASP A 99 -6.20 -1.47 13.87
CA ASP A 99 -6.50 -2.02 12.54
C ASP A 99 -7.45 -1.08 11.80
N VAL A 100 -6.98 -0.54 10.66
CA VAL A 100 -7.78 0.37 9.81
C VAL A 100 -9.07 -0.25 9.27
N GLU A 101 -9.17 -1.58 9.25
CA GLU A 101 -10.39 -2.29 8.84
C GLU A 101 -11.38 -2.48 10.01
N LEU A 102 -10.97 -2.25 11.26
CA LEU A 102 -11.80 -2.42 12.47
C LEU A 102 -12.09 -1.11 13.20
N ILE A 103 -11.23 -0.09 13.04
CA ILE A 103 -11.46 1.23 13.62
C ILE A 103 -12.66 1.89 12.95
N ASN A 104 -13.36 2.72 13.70
CA ASN A 104 -14.44 3.52 13.17
C ASN A 104 -14.31 4.98 13.60
N PHE A 105 -14.67 5.90 12.72
CA PHE A 105 -14.72 7.33 12.97
C PHE A 105 -16.15 7.85 12.72
N ALA A 106 -16.46 9.01 13.27
CA ALA A 106 -17.73 9.66 12.99
C ALA A 106 -17.85 9.99 11.48
N GLN A 107 -19.06 9.97 10.97
CA GLN A 107 -19.32 10.38 9.59
C GLN A 107 -18.90 11.84 9.39
N GLU A 108 -18.41 12.12 8.18
CA GLU A 108 -18.06 13.48 7.75
C GLU A 108 -17.06 14.20 8.68
N SER A 109 -16.09 13.43 9.20
CA SER A 109 -15.09 13.93 10.15
C SER A 109 -13.87 14.53 9.49
N PHE A 110 -13.49 14.05 8.28
CA PHE A 110 -12.21 14.39 7.66
C PHE A 110 -12.38 15.11 6.33
N ASP A 111 -11.55 16.11 6.11
CA ASP A 111 -11.45 16.83 4.85
C ASP A 111 -10.65 16.03 3.82
N VAL A 112 -9.60 15.32 4.28
CA VAL A 112 -8.77 14.47 3.44
C VAL A 112 -8.44 13.17 4.16
N ILE A 113 -8.46 12.06 3.43
CA ILE A 113 -7.98 10.75 3.88
C ILE A 113 -6.85 10.31 2.95
N PHE A 114 -5.71 9.96 3.53
CA PHE A 114 -4.56 9.39 2.81
C PHE A 114 -4.38 7.91 3.14
N CYS A 115 -3.81 7.15 2.17
CA CYS A 115 -3.28 5.80 2.38
C CYS A 115 -2.10 5.58 1.43
N CYS A 116 -0.88 5.90 1.87
CA CYS A 116 0.33 5.82 1.06
C CYS A 116 0.97 4.43 1.13
N SER A 117 1.20 3.80 -0.03
CA SER A 117 1.92 2.50 -0.17
C SER A 117 1.36 1.36 0.70
N ALA A 118 0.07 1.41 1.06
CA ALA A 118 -0.50 0.49 2.05
C ALA A 118 -1.86 -0.10 1.69
N ILE A 119 -2.68 0.55 0.88
CA ILE A 119 -4.07 0.17 0.63
C ILE A 119 -4.23 -1.28 0.14
N THR A 120 -3.26 -1.80 -0.60
CA THR A 120 -3.30 -3.17 -1.15
C THR A 120 -3.12 -4.26 -0.10
N TYR A 121 -2.64 -3.92 1.11
CA TYR A 121 -2.54 -4.84 2.25
C TYR A 121 -3.87 -5.08 2.95
N LEU A 122 -4.91 -4.28 2.66
CA LEU A 122 -6.22 -4.46 3.27
C LEU A 122 -6.91 -5.72 2.74
N SER A 123 -7.55 -6.44 3.64
CA SER A 123 -8.22 -7.72 3.33
C SER A 123 -9.57 -7.50 2.66
N ASN A 124 -10.29 -6.45 3.07
CA ASN A 124 -11.61 -6.07 2.55
C ASN A 124 -11.60 -4.65 1.99
N LEU A 125 -11.02 -4.50 0.81
CA LEU A 125 -10.91 -3.21 0.12
C LEU A 125 -12.27 -2.51 -0.13
N PRO A 126 -13.33 -3.21 -0.59
CA PRO A 126 -14.63 -2.55 -0.78
C PRO A 126 -15.15 -1.91 0.50
N GLN A 127 -15.06 -2.62 1.64
CA GLN A 127 -15.52 -2.08 2.93
C GLN A 127 -14.64 -0.92 3.41
N ALA A 128 -13.32 -1.02 3.23
CA ALA A 128 -12.40 0.04 3.62
C ALA A 128 -12.67 1.33 2.81
N LEU A 129 -12.88 1.23 1.51
CA LEU A 129 -13.22 2.38 0.66
C LEU A 129 -14.59 2.96 0.98
N TYR A 130 -15.58 2.11 1.28
CA TYR A 130 -16.88 2.55 1.77
C TYR A 130 -16.75 3.32 3.09
N ASN A 131 -15.98 2.82 4.05
CA ASN A 131 -15.71 3.51 5.31
C ASN A 131 -15.03 4.87 5.07
N CYS A 132 -14.03 4.93 4.19
CA CYS A 132 -13.40 6.21 3.82
C CYS A 132 -14.45 7.20 3.27
N HIS A 133 -15.35 6.75 2.39
CA HIS A 133 -16.44 7.60 1.90
C HIS A 133 -17.34 8.10 3.03
N GLN A 134 -17.69 7.25 4.02
CA GLN A 134 -18.51 7.68 5.16
C GLN A 134 -17.80 8.72 6.05
N TRP A 135 -16.51 8.53 6.30
CA TRP A 135 -15.71 9.41 7.16
C TRP A 135 -15.34 10.74 6.49
N LEU A 136 -15.30 10.79 5.17
CA LEU A 136 -15.06 12.03 4.42
C LEU A 136 -16.23 13.00 4.56
N LYS A 137 -15.92 14.27 4.76
CA LYS A 137 -16.86 15.38 4.59
C LYS A 137 -17.34 15.49 3.14
N PRO A 138 -18.50 16.12 2.86
CA PRO A 138 -18.87 16.47 1.50
C PRO A 138 -17.74 17.23 0.79
N GLN A 139 -17.43 16.83 -0.43
CA GLN A 139 -16.31 17.35 -1.24
C GLN A 139 -14.90 17.00 -0.71
N GLY A 140 -14.78 16.21 0.35
CA GLY A 140 -13.50 15.72 0.87
C GLY A 140 -12.76 14.79 -0.10
N TYR A 141 -11.47 14.64 0.07
CA TYR A 141 -10.60 13.86 -0.81
C TYR A 141 -10.15 12.56 -0.16
N LEU A 142 -10.23 11.46 -0.90
CA LEU A 142 -9.45 10.25 -0.67
C LEU A 142 -8.27 10.26 -1.63
N ALA A 143 -7.05 10.08 -1.13
CA ALA A 143 -5.87 9.90 -1.96
C ALA A 143 -5.02 8.72 -1.49
N PHE A 144 -4.60 7.87 -2.42
CA PHE A 144 -3.77 6.71 -2.10
C PHE A 144 -2.81 6.35 -3.23
N THR A 145 -1.81 5.54 -2.91
CA THR A 145 -0.96 4.90 -3.93
C THR A 145 -1.19 3.40 -3.94
N CYS A 146 -1.15 2.81 -5.13
CA CYS A 146 -1.15 1.36 -5.30
C CYS A 146 -0.27 0.96 -6.49
N PRO A 147 0.39 -0.22 -6.45
CA PRO A 147 1.18 -0.71 -7.55
C PRO A 147 0.29 -1.21 -8.69
N ALA A 148 0.78 -1.07 -9.93
CA ALA A 148 0.18 -1.73 -11.09
C ALA A 148 0.19 -3.26 -10.94
N GLU A 149 -0.74 -3.96 -11.58
CA GLU A 149 -0.78 -5.43 -11.57
C GLU A 149 0.44 -6.07 -12.25
N THR A 150 1.16 -5.31 -13.08
CA THR A 150 2.42 -5.72 -13.69
C THR A 150 3.62 -5.59 -12.76
N ALA A 151 3.52 -4.74 -11.73
CA ALA A 151 4.62 -4.43 -10.83
C ALA A 151 5.05 -5.66 -9.99
N TYR A 152 6.34 -5.68 -9.64
CA TYR A 152 6.95 -6.69 -8.75
C TYR A 152 6.86 -8.13 -9.27
N LEU A 153 6.83 -8.31 -10.59
CA LEU A 153 6.69 -9.63 -11.23
C LEU A 153 5.38 -10.36 -10.86
N ALA A 154 4.38 -9.65 -10.38
CA ALA A 154 3.10 -10.22 -9.94
C ALA A 154 2.42 -11.06 -11.01
N ALA A 155 2.43 -10.60 -12.27
CA ALA A 155 1.84 -11.33 -13.40
C ALA A 155 2.49 -12.72 -13.59
N ILE A 156 3.82 -12.82 -13.39
CA ILE A 156 4.55 -14.09 -13.47
C ILE A 156 4.16 -15.02 -12.31
N GLN A 157 4.07 -14.49 -11.11
CA GLN A 157 3.66 -15.27 -9.94
C GLN A 157 2.24 -15.82 -10.09
N ILE A 158 1.30 -15.01 -10.57
CA ILE A 158 -0.08 -15.42 -10.85
C ILE A 158 -0.12 -16.50 -11.94
N LYS A 159 0.60 -16.29 -13.05
CA LYS A 159 0.69 -17.24 -14.16
C LYS A 159 1.20 -18.59 -13.69
N VAL A 160 2.30 -18.60 -12.96
CA VAL A 160 2.96 -19.83 -12.46
C VAL A 160 2.06 -20.57 -11.46
N CYS A 161 1.41 -19.86 -10.53
CA CYS A 161 0.43 -20.49 -9.63
C CYS A 161 -0.67 -21.18 -10.41
N LYS A 162 -1.24 -20.51 -11.40
CA LYS A 162 -2.30 -21.09 -12.23
C LYS A 162 -1.83 -22.33 -12.98
N SER A 163 -0.64 -22.31 -13.56
CA SER A 163 -0.12 -23.43 -14.36
C SER A 163 0.27 -24.64 -13.49
N VAL A 164 0.86 -24.42 -12.31
CA VAL A 164 1.40 -25.49 -11.46
C VAL A 164 0.35 -26.07 -10.51
N LEU A 165 -0.52 -25.20 -9.95
CA LEU A 165 -1.46 -25.57 -8.89
C LEU A 165 -2.92 -25.58 -9.36
N GLY A 166 -3.20 -25.12 -10.58
CA GLY A 166 -4.57 -24.95 -11.06
C GLY A 166 -5.38 -23.89 -10.32
N SER A 167 -4.76 -23.14 -9.39
CA SER A 167 -5.43 -22.16 -8.53
C SER A 167 -5.00 -20.73 -8.86
N PHE A 168 -5.92 -19.79 -8.64
CA PHE A 168 -5.66 -18.37 -8.75
C PHE A 168 -4.88 -17.87 -7.53
N LEU A 169 -3.82 -17.07 -7.75
CA LEU A 169 -3.10 -16.37 -6.70
C LEU A 169 -3.73 -14.99 -6.49
N PRO A 170 -4.39 -14.72 -5.35
CA PRO A 170 -4.98 -13.41 -5.07
C PRO A 170 -3.89 -12.41 -4.66
N HIS A 171 -3.06 -12.02 -5.62
CA HIS A 171 -1.95 -11.11 -5.41
C HIS A 171 -2.42 -9.74 -4.88
N ILE A 172 -1.62 -9.09 -4.03
CA ILE A 172 -1.99 -7.80 -3.43
C ILE A 172 -2.22 -6.69 -4.47
N ASN A 173 -1.52 -6.73 -5.60
CA ASN A 173 -1.66 -5.72 -6.66
C ASN A 173 -2.95 -5.89 -7.49
N GLU A 174 -3.58 -7.06 -7.46
CA GLU A 174 -4.64 -7.42 -8.41
C GLU A 174 -5.91 -6.54 -8.30
N PRO A 175 -6.46 -6.23 -7.12
CA PRO A 175 -7.74 -5.54 -7.01
C PRO A 175 -7.76 -4.10 -7.53
N LEU A 176 -6.62 -3.39 -7.43
CA LEU A 176 -6.46 -2.00 -7.83
C LEU A 176 -5.38 -1.84 -8.92
N GLY A 177 -4.93 -2.93 -9.51
CA GLY A 177 -3.75 -2.98 -10.36
C GLY A 177 -3.94 -2.46 -11.78
N SER A 178 -5.15 -2.02 -12.17
CA SER A 178 -5.37 -1.30 -13.42
C SER A 178 -6.25 -0.06 -13.20
N PRO A 179 -6.16 0.95 -14.08
CA PRO A 179 -7.01 2.14 -14.01
C PRO A 179 -8.50 1.81 -13.96
N GLU A 180 -8.95 0.85 -14.76
CA GLU A 180 -10.36 0.43 -14.83
C GLU A 180 -10.82 -0.20 -13.52
N LYS A 181 -9.98 -1.03 -12.88
CA LYS A 181 -10.26 -1.64 -11.58
C LYS A 181 -10.35 -0.58 -10.48
N CYS A 182 -9.43 0.38 -10.47
CA CYS A 182 -9.46 1.53 -9.54
C CYS A 182 -10.75 2.32 -9.70
N HIS A 183 -11.07 2.76 -10.92
CA HIS A 183 -12.29 3.52 -11.20
C HIS A 183 -13.54 2.78 -10.75
N LYS A 184 -13.68 1.51 -11.15
CA LYS A 184 -14.85 0.68 -10.79
C LYS A 184 -15.03 0.57 -9.27
N MET A 185 -13.94 0.27 -8.56
CA MET A 185 -14.00 0.05 -7.10
C MET A 185 -14.32 1.33 -6.34
N LEU A 186 -13.75 2.47 -6.76
CA LEU A 186 -14.01 3.77 -6.15
C LEU A 186 -15.46 4.23 -6.42
N GLN A 187 -15.98 4.06 -7.64
CA GLN A 187 -17.36 4.36 -7.98
C GLN A 187 -18.35 3.50 -7.17
N GLN A 188 -18.06 2.21 -6.99
CA GLN A 188 -18.87 1.32 -6.16
C GLN A 188 -18.89 1.73 -4.68
N ALA A 189 -17.82 2.38 -4.19
CA ALA A 189 -17.76 2.95 -2.85
C ALA A 189 -18.46 4.31 -2.71
N GLY A 190 -19.01 4.87 -3.81
CA GLY A 190 -19.69 6.18 -3.84
C GLY A 190 -18.78 7.36 -4.12
N LEU A 191 -17.51 7.13 -4.41
CA LEU A 191 -16.53 8.17 -4.72
C LEU A 191 -16.63 8.59 -6.19
N ARG A 192 -16.32 9.86 -6.46
CA ARG A 192 -16.45 10.52 -7.77
C ARG A 192 -15.20 11.36 -8.09
N ASP A 193 -15.19 12.03 -9.23
CA ASP A 193 -14.09 12.91 -9.70
C ASP A 193 -12.74 12.21 -9.60
N ILE A 194 -12.73 10.92 -9.99
CA ILE A 194 -11.57 10.04 -9.85
C ILE A 194 -10.49 10.48 -10.84
N LYS A 195 -9.32 10.83 -10.31
CA LYS A 195 -8.11 11.08 -11.10
C LYS A 195 -7.07 10.04 -10.75
N LEU A 196 -6.40 9.55 -11.78
CA LEU A 196 -5.36 8.54 -11.64
C LEU A 196 -4.17 8.95 -12.50
N GLU A 197 -3.01 9.12 -11.83
CA GLU A 197 -1.73 9.34 -12.49
C GLU A 197 -0.89 8.08 -12.41
N ILE A 198 -0.26 7.72 -13.52
CA ILE A 198 0.59 6.53 -13.62
C ILE A 198 2.05 6.98 -13.61
N GLU A 199 2.79 6.54 -12.61
CA GLU A 199 4.24 6.67 -12.59
C GLU A 199 4.89 5.36 -13.03
N VAL A 200 5.39 5.35 -14.26
CA VAL A 200 6.17 4.22 -14.77
C VAL A 200 7.58 4.33 -14.20
N SER A 201 7.95 3.38 -13.37
CA SER A 201 9.30 3.28 -12.79
C SER A 201 9.75 1.83 -12.70
N GLY A 202 11.04 1.61 -12.57
CA GLY A 202 11.61 0.28 -12.45
C GLY A 202 13.14 0.33 -12.61
N GLU A 203 13.75 -0.83 -12.53
CA GLU A 203 15.18 -0.99 -12.72
C GLU A 203 15.49 -2.35 -13.37
N TYR A 204 16.64 -2.45 -14.03
CA TYR A 204 17.14 -3.74 -14.49
C TYR A 204 17.90 -4.43 -13.36
N LEU A 205 17.39 -5.58 -12.93
CA LEU A 205 18.03 -6.40 -11.91
C LEU A 205 18.95 -7.45 -12.54
N PRO A 206 20.14 -7.68 -11.96
CA PRO A 206 21.06 -8.71 -12.44
C PRO A 206 20.48 -10.10 -12.16
N LEU A 207 20.80 -11.05 -13.04
CA LEU A 207 20.25 -12.41 -13.05
C LEU A 207 20.60 -13.28 -11.84
N ASN A 208 21.62 -12.92 -11.11
CA ASN A 208 22.07 -13.63 -9.90
C ASN A 208 21.42 -13.07 -8.62
N HIS A 209 20.40 -12.23 -8.74
CA HIS A 209 19.72 -11.64 -7.60
C HIS A 209 18.79 -12.64 -6.90
N VAL A 210 18.71 -12.58 -5.56
CA VAL A 210 17.95 -13.51 -4.69
C VAL A 210 16.44 -13.56 -5.01
N TRP A 211 15.87 -12.52 -5.59
CA TRP A 211 14.43 -12.46 -5.96
C TRP A 211 14.03 -13.43 -7.10
N VAL A 212 15.02 -13.98 -7.85
CA VAL A 212 14.78 -15.05 -8.85
C VAL A 212 14.28 -16.33 -8.15
N ASP A 213 14.43 -16.44 -6.86
CA ASP A 213 14.08 -17.60 -6.06
C ASP A 213 12.76 -17.44 -5.28
N TRP A 214 11.72 -16.92 -5.95
CA TRP A 214 10.41 -16.85 -5.32
C TRP A 214 9.96 -18.23 -4.82
N SER A 215 9.72 -18.31 -3.52
CA SER A 215 9.37 -19.53 -2.79
C SER A 215 7.92 -19.55 -2.30
N GLY A 216 7.05 -18.78 -2.95
CA GLY A 216 5.67 -18.62 -2.48
C GLY A 216 5.53 -17.59 -1.35
N ASN A 217 6.62 -16.90 -0.98
CA ASN A 217 6.58 -15.84 0.02
C ASN A 217 5.88 -14.60 -0.54
N GLY A 218 5.09 -13.94 0.28
CA GLY A 218 4.37 -12.72 -0.09
C GLY A 218 3.24 -12.43 0.87
N PHE A 219 2.54 -11.33 0.59
CA PHE A 219 1.35 -10.93 1.32
C PHE A 219 0.12 -11.28 0.51
N TYR A 220 -0.76 -12.09 1.09
CA TYR A 220 -1.98 -12.57 0.43
C TYR A 220 -3.19 -12.28 1.33
N PRO A 221 -3.66 -11.02 1.39
CA PRO A 221 -4.72 -10.58 2.29
C PRO A 221 -6.07 -11.28 2.05
N ARG A 222 -6.28 -11.78 0.84
CA ARG A 222 -7.52 -12.45 0.41
C ARG A 222 -7.39 -13.98 0.33
N GLY A 223 -6.44 -14.53 1.08
CA GLY A 223 -6.16 -15.96 1.17
C GLY A 223 -4.84 -16.34 0.49
N ASN A 224 -4.15 -17.32 1.06
CA ASN A 224 -2.86 -17.79 0.58
C ASN A 224 -2.97 -19.26 0.08
N PRO A 225 -3.09 -19.50 -1.23
CA PRO A 225 -3.13 -20.84 -1.80
C PRO A 225 -1.79 -21.58 -1.67
N LEU A 226 -0.71 -20.88 -1.30
CA LEU A 226 0.65 -21.43 -1.18
C LEU A 226 0.99 -21.86 0.26
N ALA A 227 0.08 -21.66 1.22
CA ALA A 227 0.38 -21.88 2.65
C ALA A 227 0.66 -23.35 3.02
N ASN A 228 0.12 -24.28 2.24
CA ASN A 228 0.16 -25.72 2.55
C ASN A 228 0.70 -26.56 1.38
N LEU A 229 1.63 -26.03 0.59
CA LEU A 229 2.24 -26.76 -0.51
C LEU A 229 3.13 -27.89 0.01
N SER A 230 3.07 -29.05 -0.64
CA SER A 230 4.08 -30.09 -0.45
C SER A 230 5.45 -29.64 -0.95
N THR A 231 6.51 -30.30 -0.47
CA THR A 231 7.88 -30.04 -0.94
C THR A 231 7.99 -30.18 -2.46
N GLU A 232 7.31 -31.15 -3.04
CA GLU A 232 7.29 -31.39 -4.49
C GLU A 232 6.58 -30.24 -5.25
N GLN A 233 5.40 -29.82 -4.77
CA GLN A 233 4.66 -28.69 -5.34
C GLN A 233 5.47 -27.40 -5.29
N LEU A 234 6.14 -27.15 -4.15
CA LEU A 234 6.99 -25.98 -3.99
C LEU A 234 8.22 -26.02 -4.93
N ALA A 235 8.84 -27.18 -5.10
CA ALA A 235 9.97 -27.36 -6.03
C ALA A 235 9.52 -27.10 -7.47
N LYS A 236 8.37 -27.63 -7.87
CA LYS A 236 7.78 -27.40 -9.21
C LYS A 236 7.45 -25.93 -9.41
N LEU A 237 6.84 -25.27 -8.42
CA LEU A 237 6.54 -23.84 -8.47
C LEU A 237 7.80 -23.00 -8.68
N LYS A 238 8.86 -23.26 -7.94
CA LYS A 238 10.16 -22.57 -8.08
C LYS A 238 10.77 -22.78 -9.47
N THR A 239 10.74 -24.00 -9.98
CA THR A 239 11.28 -24.33 -11.29
C THR A 239 10.55 -23.58 -12.39
N GLU A 240 9.21 -23.63 -12.40
CA GLU A 240 8.40 -22.92 -13.39
C GLU A 240 8.56 -21.40 -13.28
N TYR A 241 8.67 -20.87 -12.07
CA TYR A 241 8.90 -19.44 -11.86
C TYR A 241 10.25 -19.00 -12.48
N ARG A 242 11.32 -19.77 -12.26
CA ARG A 242 12.63 -19.50 -12.87
C ARG A 242 12.58 -19.54 -14.40
N LEU A 243 11.88 -20.52 -14.98
CA LEU A 243 11.72 -20.63 -16.43
C LEU A 243 10.97 -19.43 -17.01
N GLU A 244 9.93 -18.94 -16.34
CA GLU A 244 9.19 -17.76 -16.79
C GLU A 244 10.02 -16.47 -16.64
N ILE A 245 10.77 -16.33 -15.56
CA ILE A 245 11.69 -15.21 -15.36
C ILE A 245 12.79 -15.18 -16.43
N GLU A 246 13.35 -16.32 -16.77
CA GLU A 246 14.40 -16.42 -17.78
C GLU A 246 13.94 -15.93 -19.16
N LYS A 247 12.65 -16.09 -19.50
CA LYS A 247 12.07 -15.55 -20.75
C LYS A 247 12.06 -14.01 -20.80
N LEU A 248 12.18 -13.34 -19.67
CA LEU A 248 12.25 -11.88 -19.57
C LEU A 248 13.68 -11.34 -19.68
N ARG A 249 14.67 -12.21 -19.82
CA ARG A 249 16.08 -11.85 -19.87
C ARG A 249 16.38 -10.95 -21.06
N THR A 250 17.06 -9.84 -20.77
CA THR A 250 17.65 -8.93 -21.74
C THR A 250 19.17 -8.82 -21.53
N LYS A 251 19.85 -8.08 -22.41
CA LYS A 251 21.29 -7.76 -22.22
C LYS A 251 21.55 -6.92 -20.96
N GLN A 252 20.56 -6.15 -20.50
CA GLN A 252 20.65 -5.29 -19.32
C GLN A 252 20.24 -6.00 -18.02
N GLY A 253 19.70 -7.21 -18.10
CA GLY A 253 19.09 -7.94 -17.01
C GLY A 253 17.60 -8.12 -17.19
N ILE A 254 16.87 -8.27 -16.10
CA ILE A 254 15.42 -8.37 -16.09
C ILE A 254 14.81 -7.07 -15.59
N TRP A 255 13.88 -6.50 -16.36
CA TRP A 255 13.16 -5.32 -15.93
C TRP A 255 12.27 -5.62 -14.75
N TYR A 256 12.56 -4.98 -13.61
CA TYR A 256 11.77 -5.07 -12.39
C TYR A 256 10.86 -3.85 -12.32
N ASP A 257 9.64 -4.03 -12.82
CA ASP A 257 8.62 -3.00 -12.87
C ASP A 257 8.19 -2.59 -11.45
N ARG A 258 8.12 -1.28 -11.20
CA ARG A 258 7.67 -0.64 -9.97
C ARG A 258 6.58 0.40 -10.25
N THR A 259 5.89 0.27 -11.38
CA THR A 259 4.83 1.20 -11.77
C THR A 259 3.83 1.36 -10.65
N THR A 260 3.59 2.62 -10.28
CA THR A 260 2.73 3.01 -9.17
C THR A 260 1.64 3.96 -9.68
N PHE A 261 0.42 3.75 -9.22
CA PHE A 261 -0.70 4.65 -9.44
C PHE A 261 -0.85 5.59 -8.25
N PHE A 262 -0.98 6.88 -8.54
CA PHE A 262 -1.40 7.92 -7.62
C PHE A 262 -2.86 8.21 -7.90
N VAL A 263 -3.71 7.86 -6.97
CA VAL A 263 -5.17 7.90 -7.14
C VAL A 263 -5.76 8.91 -6.19
N GLN A 264 -6.62 9.77 -6.69
CA GLN A 264 -7.42 10.68 -5.90
C GLN A 264 -8.88 10.61 -6.33
N ALA A 265 -9.80 10.74 -5.38
CA ALA A 265 -11.23 10.75 -5.61
C ALA A 265 -11.92 11.66 -4.58
N ARG A 266 -13.15 12.09 -4.86
CA ARG A 266 -13.94 12.94 -3.98
C ARG A 266 -15.19 12.22 -3.49
N LYS A 267 -15.63 12.61 -2.28
CA LYS A 267 -16.98 12.29 -1.80
C LYS A 267 -18.05 13.13 -2.51
#